data_07d11b94a7a555e30c5eb1778c563681
#
_entry.id   07d11b94a7a555e30c5eb1778c563681
#
_cell.length_a   1.000
_cell.length_b   1.000
_cell.length_c   1.000
_cell.angle_alpha   90.00
_cell.angle_beta   90.00
_cell.angle_gamma   90.00
#
_symmetry.space_group_name_H-M   'P 1'
#
loop_
_entity.id
_entity.type
_entity.pdbx_description
1 polymer ?
#
loop_
_entity_poly.entity_id
_entity_poly.type
_entity_poly.pdbx_seq_one_letter_code
_entity_poly.pdbx_strand_id
1 'polypeptide(L)'
;NEPAQSPKAKRTHTVGTTIPRPHSFATNEALRGLENSLRLSKNQLLITNADQSREREIEAISTLAKQRVDGIVFFAASITPAHVKAFEEADVPVVIVGQSHPDFHCIIHDDEKAGRSVGAYAVANGHRNILVFGVDESDTAVGVTRRNGIEQAFEGHDIDYTFVKTSFSMKDAYEKALEILPQSKATFVIGATDNIAIG
;
A
#
# COMPACT_ATOMS: atom_id res chain seq x y z
N ASN A 1 0.54 18.74 49.93
CA ASN A 1 -0.39 18.16 48.96
C ASN A 1 0.33 17.97 47.64
N GLU A 2 0.96 16.82 47.47
CA GLU A 2 1.46 16.40 46.17
C GLU A 2 0.27 16.05 45.29
N PRO A 3 0.22 16.51 44.03
CA PRO A 3 -0.81 16.08 43.12
C PRO A 3 -0.62 14.59 42.85
N ALA A 4 -1.70 13.81 43.01
CA ALA A 4 -1.72 12.39 42.70
C ALA A 4 -1.25 12.20 41.25
N GLN A 5 -0.14 11.51 41.06
CA GLN A 5 0.30 11.09 39.71
C GLN A 5 -0.79 10.19 39.14
N SER A 6 -1.39 10.60 38.02
CA SER A 6 -2.29 9.74 37.26
C SER A 6 -1.60 8.39 37.04
N PRO A 7 -2.27 7.26 37.28
CA PRO A 7 -1.66 5.95 37.04
C PRO A 7 -1.26 5.88 35.56
N LYS A 8 0.05 5.82 35.28
CA LYS A 8 0.55 5.55 33.92
C LYS A 8 -0.15 4.30 33.44
N ALA A 9 -0.93 4.42 32.37
CA ALA A 9 -1.57 3.27 31.76
C ALA A 9 -0.53 2.17 31.58
N LYS A 10 -0.83 0.98 32.13
CA LYS A 10 0.11 -0.14 32.13
C LYS A 10 0.34 -0.55 30.68
N ARG A 11 1.57 -0.37 30.16
CA ARG A 11 1.94 -0.78 28.80
C ARG A 11 1.69 -2.26 28.61
N THR A 12 1.13 -2.62 27.47
CA THR A 12 0.87 -4.03 27.11
C THR A 12 2.03 -4.67 26.38
N HIS A 13 3.01 -3.85 25.94
CA HIS A 13 4.12 -4.28 25.10
C HIS A 13 3.64 -4.94 23.78
N THR A 14 2.53 -4.44 23.27
CA THR A 14 1.90 -4.93 22.04
C THR A 14 1.71 -3.78 21.07
N VAL A 15 2.18 -3.95 19.84
CA VAL A 15 1.89 -3.06 18.71
C VAL A 15 0.92 -3.76 17.79
N GLY A 16 -0.17 -3.07 17.43
CA GLY A 16 -1.16 -3.58 16.48
C GLY A 16 -0.78 -3.23 15.05
N THR A 17 -1.16 -4.07 14.11
CA THR A 17 -1.06 -3.74 12.69
C THR A 17 -2.26 -4.28 11.92
N THR A 18 -2.68 -3.53 10.91
CA THR A 18 -3.70 -3.95 9.95
C THR A 18 -3.07 -4.04 8.58
N ILE A 19 -3.23 -5.18 7.92
CA ILE A 19 -2.71 -5.43 6.58
C ILE A 19 -3.85 -5.53 5.57
N PRO A 20 -3.70 -4.94 4.37
CA PRO A 20 -4.74 -5.01 3.34
C PRO A 20 -4.77 -6.36 2.64
N ARG A 21 -3.63 -7.06 2.54
CA ARG A 21 -3.48 -8.30 1.75
C ARG A 21 -2.43 -9.23 2.36
N PRO A 22 -2.80 -10.45 2.74
CA PRO A 22 -1.86 -11.40 3.32
C PRO A 22 -0.85 -11.99 2.32
N HIS A 23 -1.13 -11.90 1.01
CA HIS A 23 -0.28 -12.46 -0.05
C HIS A 23 0.65 -11.43 -0.72
N SER A 24 0.77 -10.21 -0.17
CA SER A 24 1.70 -9.21 -0.66
C SER A 24 3.12 -9.49 -0.18
N PHE A 25 4.06 -9.73 -1.10
CA PHE A 25 5.47 -9.89 -0.77
C PHE A 25 6.02 -8.66 -0.02
N ALA A 26 5.78 -7.46 -0.54
CA ALA A 26 6.23 -6.22 0.08
C ALA A 26 5.68 -6.02 1.49
N THR A 27 4.39 -6.31 1.71
CA THR A 27 3.77 -6.24 3.04
C THR A 27 4.42 -7.25 3.99
N ASN A 28 4.67 -8.48 3.54
CA ASN A 28 5.28 -9.52 4.37
C ASN A 28 6.74 -9.18 4.75
N GLU A 29 7.52 -8.61 3.83
CA GLU A 29 8.88 -8.16 4.13
C GLU A 29 8.88 -6.99 5.14
N ALA A 30 7.96 -6.05 4.99
CA ALA A 30 7.80 -4.96 5.95
C ALA A 30 7.36 -5.47 7.33
N LEU A 31 6.43 -6.42 7.39
CA LEU A 31 6.02 -7.06 8.64
C LEU A 31 7.18 -7.79 9.31
N ARG A 32 8.00 -8.51 8.55
CA ARG A 32 9.19 -9.19 9.06
C ARG A 32 10.18 -8.20 9.68
N GLY A 33 10.40 -7.05 9.02
CA GLY A 33 11.24 -5.97 9.55
C GLY A 33 10.67 -5.37 10.84
N LEU A 34 9.37 -5.12 10.87
CA LEU A 34 8.65 -4.60 12.03
C LEU A 34 8.73 -5.58 13.21
N GLU A 35 8.43 -6.86 12.99
CA GLU A 35 8.50 -7.90 14.03
C GLU A 35 9.91 -8.01 14.63
N ASN A 36 10.95 -8.03 13.79
CA ASN A 36 12.33 -8.08 14.25
C ASN A 36 12.67 -6.87 15.15
N SER A 37 12.25 -5.67 14.77
CA SER A 37 12.49 -4.45 15.55
C SER A 37 11.74 -4.45 16.88
N LEU A 38 10.48 -4.89 16.87
CA LEU A 38 9.65 -5.00 18.06
C LEU A 38 10.18 -6.05 19.04
N ARG A 39 10.69 -7.18 18.55
CA ARG A 39 11.31 -8.22 19.37
C ARG A 39 12.53 -7.72 20.13
N LEU A 40 13.37 -6.87 19.51
CA LEU A 40 14.53 -6.25 20.17
C LEU A 40 14.11 -5.36 21.34
N SER A 41 12.97 -4.70 21.24
CA SER A 41 12.39 -3.87 22.31
C SER A 41 11.40 -4.62 23.22
N LYS A 42 11.35 -5.97 23.13
CA LYS A 42 10.46 -6.83 23.91
C LYS A 42 8.98 -6.51 23.75
N ASN A 43 8.58 -6.06 22.55
CA ASN A 43 7.19 -5.87 22.18
C ASN A 43 6.72 -7.02 21.28
N GLN A 44 5.42 -7.29 21.30
CA GLN A 44 4.75 -8.25 20.43
C GLN A 44 4.04 -7.53 19.29
N LEU A 45 3.86 -8.21 18.17
CA LEU A 45 3.07 -7.74 17.03
C LEU A 45 1.73 -8.47 16.99
N LEU A 46 0.63 -7.71 16.99
CA LEU A 46 -0.73 -8.21 16.79
C LEU A 46 -1.20 -7.83 15.38
N ILE A 47 -1.43 -8.83 14.53
CA ILE A 47 -1.77 -8.61 13.12
C ILE A 47 -3.27 -8.85 12.90
N THR A 48 -3.93 -7.93 12.22
CA THR A 48 -5.29 -8.07 11.71
C THR A 48 -5.28 -7.99 10.18
N ASN A 49 -6.10 -8.78 9.51
CA ASN A 49 -6.26 -8.74 8.06
C ASN A 49 -7.59 -8.09 7.69
N ALA A 50 -7.53 -6.99 6.96
CA ALA A 50 -8.71 -6.26 6.51
C ALA A 50 -9.24 -6.72 5.14
N ASP A 51 -8.47 -7.54 4.40
CA ASP A 51 -8.87 -8.12 3.12
C ASP A 51 -9.38 -7.05 2.12
N GLN A 52 -8.67 -5.93 2.04
CA GLN A 52 -8.97 -4.78 1.17
C GLN A 52 -10.36 -4.13 1.43
N SER A 53 -11.00 -4.40 2.57
CA SER A 53 -12.27 -3.77 2.95
C SER A 53 -12.04 -2.59 3.89
N ARG A 54 -12.49 -1.41 3.51
CA ARG A 54 -12.41 -0.19 4.34
C ARG A 54 -13.16 -0.35 5.66
N GLU A 55 -14.30 -1.02 5.62
CA GLU A 55 -15.11 -1.29 6.81
C GLU A 55 -14.33 -2.16 7.79
N ARG A 56 -13.66 -3.21 7.29
CA ARG A 56 -12.81 -4.09 8.10
C ARG A 56 -11.56 -3.38 8.61
N GLU A 57 -10.99 -2.45 7.84
CA GLU A 57 -9.87 -1.61 8.28
C GLU A 57 -10.27 -0.78 9.50
N ILE A 58 -11.41 -0.11 9.45
CA ILE A 58 -11.94 0.72 10.56
C ILE A 58 -12.30 -0.15 11.77
N GLU A 59 -12.95 -1.30 11.55
CA GLU A 59 -13.26 -2.26 12.61
C GLU A 59 -11.98 -2.79 13.28
N ALA A 60 -10.95 -3.08 12.49
CA ALA A 60 -9.66 -3.55 12.99
C ALA A 60 -8.98 -2.51 13.87
N ILE A 61 -8.98 -1.21 13.50
CA ILE A 61 -8.45 -0.13 14.32
C ILE A 61 -9.15 -0.10 15.68
N SER A 62 -10.49 -0.14 15.69
CA SER A 62 -11.28 -0.18 16.92
C SER A 62 -10.97 -1.43 17.76
N THR A 63 -10.80 -2.58 17.13
CA THR A 63 -10.47 -3.84 17.80
C THR A 63 -9.09 -3.77 18.44
N LEU A 64 -8.07 -3.27 17.73
CA LEU A 64 -6.73 -3.08 18.25
C LEU A 64 -6.73 -2.12 19.46
N ALA A 65 -7.48 -1.02 19.39
CA ALA A 65 -7.63 -0.10 20.52
C ALA A 65 -8.25 -0.78 21.75
N LYS A 66 -9.30 -1.60 21.56
CA LYS A 66 -9.93 -2.40 22.64
C LYS A 66 -8.96 -3.43 23.24
N GLN A 67 -8.03 -3.96 22.45
CA GLN A 67 -6.96 -4.85 22.91
C GLN A 67 -5.84 -4.07 23.65
N ARG A 68 -5.96 -2.73 23.77
CA ARG A 68 -5.01 -1.86 24.46
C ARG A 68 -3.59 -1.96 23.91
N VAL A 69 -3.45 -2.02 22.59
CA VAL A 69 -2.12 -1.93 21.97
C VAL A 69 -1.46 -0.60 22.30
N ASP A 70 -0.14 -0.59 22.41
CA ASP A 70 0.64 0.62 22.74
C ASP A 70 0.83 1.55 21.53
N GLY A 71 0.48 1.10 20.33
CA GLY A 71 0.50 1.86 19.09
C GLY A 71 0.03 1.01 17.91
N ILE A 72 -0.24 1.65 16.79
CA ILE A 72 -0.73 1.00 15.56
C ILE A 72 0.21 1.34 14.39
N VAL A 73 0.62 0.32 13.64
CA VAL A 73 1.24 0.46 12.32
C VAL A 73 0.19 0.05 11.27
N PHE A 74 -0.30 1.03 10.53
CA PHE A 74 -1.42 0.83 9.61
C PHE A 74 -0.95 0.79 8.16
N PHE A 75 -1.07 -0.35 7.50
CA PHE A 75 -0.78 -0.50 6.07
C PHE A 75 -2.01 -0.09 5.27
N ALA A 76 -1.92 1.04 4.58
CA ALA A 76 -3.05 1.67 3.93
C ALA A 76 -3.02 1.49 2.40
N ALA A 77 -4.17 1.15 1.81
CA ALA A 77 -4.42 1.31 0.38
C ALA A 77 -4.88 2.75 0.06
N SER A 78 -5.67 3.33 0.96
CA SER A 78 -6.09 4.74 0.91
C SER A 78 -6.41 5.22 2.34
N ILE A 79 -6.35 6.53 2.58
CA ILE A 79 -6.79 7.14 3.84
C ILE A 79 -8.03 7.98 3.59
N THR A 80 -9.08 7.71 4.34
CA THR A 80 -10.36 8.45 4.29
C THR A 80 -10.61 9.17 5.61
N PRO A 81 -11.54 10.16 5.65
CA PRO A 81 -11.93 10.81 6.90
C PRO A 81 -12.40 9.83 7.99
N ALA A 82 -12.98 8.69 7.59
CA ALA A 82 -13.40 7.66 8.54
C ALA A 82 -12.22 6.95 9.21
N HIS A 83 -11.10 6.74 8.47
CA HIS A 83 -9.86 6.23 9.06
C HIS A 83 -9.25 7.22 10.04
N VAL A 84 -9.19 8.51 9.66
CA VAL A 84 -8.68 9.58 10.55
C VAL A 84 -9.46 9.60 11.86
N LYS A 85 -10.78 9.60 11.78
CA LYS A 85 -11.65 9.52 12.95
C LYS A 85 -11.39 8.27 13.81
N ALA A 86 -11.23 7.11 13.18
CA ALA A 86 -10.93 5.87 13.89
C ALA A 86 -9.54 5.91 14.59
N PHE A 87 -8.54 6.55 13.98
CA PHE A 87 -7.23 6.75 14.61
C PHE A 87 -7.30 7.68 15.80
N GLU A 88 -8.07 8.78 15.70
CA GLU A 88 -8.31 9.72 16.82
C GLU A 88 -9.05 9.02 17.97
N GLU A 89 -10.07 8.23 17.67
CA GLU A 89 -10.85 7.48 18.67
C GLU A 89 -10.03 6.35 19.33
N ALA A 90 -9.02 5.81 18.64
CA ALA A 90 -8.15 4.77 19.19
C ALA A 90 -7.23 5.31 20.31
N ASP A 91 -6.96 6.61 20.32
CA ASP A 91 -6.14 7.31 21.34
C ASP A 91 -4.77 6.65 21.60
N VAL A 92 -4.13 6.16 20.54
CA VAL A 92 -2.78 5.59 20.57
C VAL A 92 -1.95 6.13 19.40
N PRO A 93 -0.61 6.15 19.49
CA PRO A 93 0.24 6.54 18.37
C PRO A 93 -0.03 5.69 17.13
N VAL A 94 -0.17 6.34 15.96
CA VAL A 94 -0.37 5.69 14.68
C VAL A 94 0.75 6.07 13.72
N VAL A 95 1.28 5.07 13.00
CA VAL A 95 2.18 5.24 11.86
C VAL A 95 1.52 4.63 10.64
N ILE A 96 1.38 5.41 9.58
CA ILE A 96 0.79 4.97 8.31
C ILE A 96 1.90 4.47 7.37
N VAL A 97 1.69 3.33 6.74
CA VAL A 97 2.60 2.76 5.73
C VAL A 97 1.89 2.68 4.38
N GLY A 98 2.53 3.16 3.34
CA GLY A 98 2.03 3.12 1.96
C GLY A 98 1.25 4.35 1.51
N GLN A 99 0.79 5.19 2.43
CA GLN A 99 0.06 6.43 2.12
C GLN A 99 0.59 7.59 2.96
N SER A 100 0.43 8.82 2.47
CA SER A 100 0.76 10.04 3.22
C SER A 100 -0.49 10.69 3.79
N HIS A 101 -0.34 11.29 4.98
CA HIS A 101 -1.35 12.15 5.59
C HIS A 101 -0.67 13.23 6.43
N PRO A 102 -1.14 14.51 6.39
CA PRO A 102 -0.46 15.62 7.05
C PRO A 102 -0.35 15.48 8.57
N ASP A 103 -1.33 14.85 9.21
CA ASP A 103 -1.46 14.79 10.67
C ASP A 103 -0.82 13.53 11.29
N PHE A 104 -0.28 12.61 10.48
CA PHE A 104 0.29 11.35 10.95
C PHE A 104 1.73 11.15 10.46
N HIS A 105 2.50 10.37 11.22
CA HIS A 105 3.78 9.86 10.73
C HIS A 105 3.54 8.83 9.64
N CYS A 106 4.17 9.03 8.47
CA CYS A 106 3.98 8.19 7.31
C CYS A 106 5.29 7.64 6.77
N ILE A 107 5.26 6.40 6.31
CA ILE A 107 6.35 5.74 5.57
C ILE A 107 5.79 5.40 4.18
N ILE A 108 6.34 6.02 3.15
CA ILE A 108 5.88 5.85 1.77
C ILE A 108 7.03 5.46 0.85
N HIS A 109 6.71 4.80 -0.25
CA HIS A 109 7.60 4.70 -1.41
C HIS A 109 7.44 5.94 -2.28
N ASP A 110 8.46 6.25 -3.07
CA ASP A 110 8.36 7.26 -4.12
C ASP A 110 7.71 6.65 -5.37
N ASP A 111 6.39 6.41 -5.27
CA ASP A 111 5.60 5.72 -6.30
C ASP A 111 5.57 6.49 -7.62
N GLU A 112 5.52 7.81 -7.56
CA GLU A 112 5.56 8.67 -8.76
C GLU A 112 6.90 8.50 -9.49
N LYS A 113 8.02 8.57 -8.76
CA LYS A 113 9.34 8.37 -9.34
C LYS A 113 9.52 6.95 -9.87
N ALA A 114 9.01 5.94 -9.17
CA ALA A 114 9.06 4.55 -9.64
C ALA A 114 8.29 4.39 -10.97
N GLY A 115 7.08 4.92 -11.06
CA GLY A 115 6.30 4.96 -12.29
C GLY A 115 7.00 5.70 -13.42
N ARG A 116 7.51 6.90 -13.14
CA ARG A 116 8.25 7.71 -14.11
C ARG A 116 9.51 7.00 -14.62
N SER A 117 10.21 6.29 -13.76
CA SER A 117 11.43 5.57 -14.14
C SER A 117 11.15 4.43 -15.13
N VAL A 118 10.09 3.64 -14.91
CA VAL A 118 9.75 2.53 -15.82
C VAL A 118 9.17 3.05 -17.13
N GLY A 119 8.35 4.11 -17.11
CA GLY A 119 7.85 4.76 -18.31
C GLY A 119 8.99 5.36 -19.15
N ALA A 120 9.91 6.08 -18.52
CA ALA A 120 11.08 6.64 -19.19
C ALA A 120 11.99 5.56 -19.77
N TYR A 121 12.13 4.42 -19.09
CA TYR A 121 12.88 3.28 -19.62
C TYR A 121 12.26 2.75 -20.92
N ALA A 122 10.94 2.59 -20.97
CA ALA A 122 10.24 2.16 -22.18
C ALA A 122 10.46 3.14 -23.35
N VAL A 123 10.32 4.43 -23.09
CA VAL A 123 10.52 5.52 -24.08
C VAL A 123 11.96 5.53 -24.59
N ALA A 124 12.95 5.46 -23.69
CA ALA A 124 14.38 5.48 -24.03
C ALA A 124 14.81 4.29 -24.88
N ASN A 125 14.13 3.12 -24.73
CA ASN A 125 14.36 1.94 -25.57
C ASN A 125 13.56 1.94 -26.88
N GLY A 126 12.91 3.04 -27.21
CA GLY A 126 12.25 3.22 -28.51
C GLY A 126 10.85 2.63 -28.61
N HIS A 127 10.28 2.13 -27.51
CA HIS A 127 8.92 1.61 -27.51
C HIS A 127 7.89 2.74 -27.68
N ARG A 128 6.87 2.50 -28.49
CA ARG A 128 5.79 3.46 -28.77
C ARG A 128 4.41 2.89 -28.52
N ASN A 129 4.26 1.57 -28.61
CA ASN A 129 3.02 0.86 -28.30
C ASN A 129 3.24 0.11 -26.99
N ILE A 130 2.55 0.56 -25.93
CA ILE A 130 2.79 0.11 -24.56
C ILE A 130 1.49 -0.36 -23.91
N LEU A 131 1.52 -1.52 -23.28
CA LEU A 131 0.45 -1.95 -22.36
C LEU A 131 0.87 -1.72 -20.92
N VAL A 132 -0.04 -1.19 -20.12
CA VAL A 132 0.15 -0.99 -18.68
C VAL A 132 -0.91 -1.80 -17.94
N PHE A 133 -0.50 -2.89 -17.31
CA PHE A 133 -1.36 -3.66 -16.43
C PHE A 133 -1.25 -3.11 -15.01
N GLY A 134 -2.39 -2.70 -14.44
CA GLY A 134 -2.40 -2.06 -13.13
C GLY A 134 -3.74 -2.19 -12.42
N VAL A 135 -3.80 -1.64 -11.22
CA VAL A 135 -5.01 -1.65 -10.38
C VAL A 135 -5.77 -0.33 -10.54
N ASP A 136 -6.99 -0.31 -10.08
CA ASP A 136 -7.80 0.90 -10.08
C ASP A 136 -7.40 1.91 -8.98
N GLU A 137 -8.08 3.02 -8.94
CA GLU A 137 -7.81 4.16 -8.07
C GLU A 137 -8.17 3.92 -6.59
N SER A 138 -8.69 2.73 -6.24
CA SER A 138 -8.94 2.36 -4.84
C SER A 138 -7.66 2.19 -4.04
N ASP A 139 -6.54 1.88 -4.72
CA ASP A 139 -5.19 1.95 -4.16
C ASP A 139 -4.50 3.22 -4.67
N THR A 140 -4.36 4.21 -3.81
CA THR A 140 -3.83 5.53 -4.19
C THR A 140 -2.36 5.46 -4.63
N ALA A 141 -1.52 4.63 -3.99
CA ALA A 141 -0.10 4.54 -4.31
C ALA A 141 0.14 3.95 -5.70
N VAL A 142 -0.46 2.79 -6.00
CA VAL A 142 -0.23 2.06 -7.25
C VAL A 142 -1.20 2.50 -8.35
N GLY A 143 -2.49 2.61 -8.02
CA GLY A 143 -3.54 2.93 -8.99
C GLY A 143 -3.57 4.39 -9.43
N VAL A 144 -3.05 5.31 -8.60
CA VAL A 144 -3.03 6.74 -8.92
C VAL A 144 -1.59 7.25 -9.06
N THR A 145 -0.82 7.24 -7.97
CA THR A 145 0.48 7.94 -7.93
C THR A 145 1.51 7.31 -8.86
N ARG A 146 1.65 5.99 -8.84
CA ARG A 146 2.58 5.26 -9.73
C ARG A 146 2.15 5.35 -11.18
N ARG A 147 0.84 5.20 -11.44
CA ARG A 147 0.27 5.36 -12.77
C ARG A 147 0.51 6.75 -13.34
N ASN A 148 0.25 7.81 -12.58
CA ASN A 148 0.55 9.18 -12.98
C ASN A 148 2.03 9.36 -13.34
N GLY A 149 2.94 8.75 -12.58
CA GLY A 149 4.36 8.76 -12.90
C GLY A 149 4.68 8.10 -14.26
N ILE A 150 4.04 6.97 -14.58
CA ILE A 150 4.18 6.32 -15.89
C ILE A 150 3.67 7.25 -17.00
N GLU A 151 2.49 7.83 -16.83
CA GLU A 151 1.86 8.72 -17.80
C GLU A 151 2.68 9.99 -18.04
N GLN A 152 3.22 10.60 -16.98
CA GLN A 152 4.15 11.73 -17.09
C GLN A 152 5.39 11.42 -17.92
N ALA A 153 5.92 10.21 -17.85
CA ALA A 153 7.06 9.81 -18.67
C ALA A 153 6.71 9.68 -20.15
N PHE A 154 5.44 9.59 -20.51
CA PHE A 154 4.98 9.52 -21.88
C PHE A 154 4.69 10.92 -22.48
N GLU A 155 4.56 11.95 -21.63
CA GLU A 155 4.31 13.32 -22.08
C GLU A 155 5.38 13.83 -23.04
N GLY A 156 4.96 14.46 -24.13
CA GLY A 156 5.85 14.96 -25.17
C GLY A 156 6.44 13.89 -26.10
N HIS A 157 6.07 12.63 -25.94
CA HIS A 157 6.44 11.51 -26.80
C HIS A 157 5.19 10.99 -27.54
N ASP A 158 5.38 10.48 -28.77
CA ASP A 158 4.32 9.83 -29.55
C ASP A 158 4.13 8.38 -29.03
N ILE A 159 3.42 8.26 -27.91
CA ILE A 159 3.17 6.97 -27.25
C ILE A 159 1.69 6.62 -27.36
N ASP A 160 1.41 5.48 -27.96
CA ASP A 160 0.12 4.79 -27.90
C ASP A 160 0.15 3.80 -26.75
N TYR A 161 -0.52 4.13 -25.62
CA TYR A 161 -0.59 3.21 -24.51
C TYR A 161 -2.03 2.84 -24.15
N THR A 162 -2.19 1.61 -23.72
CA THR A 162 -3.47 1.09 -23.21
C THR A 162 -3.32 0.65 -21.77
N PHE A 163 -4.18 1.17 -20.90
CA PHE A 163 -4.25 0.70 -19.51
C PHE A 163 -5.20 -0.48 -19.40
N VAL A 164 -4.72 -1.58 -18.85
CA VAL A 164 -5.48 -2.80 -18.58
C VAL A 164 -5.68 -2.93 -17.08
N LYS A 165 -6.91 -2.77 -16.63
CA LYS A 165 -7.25 -2.94 -15.23
C LYS A 165 -7.17 -4.40 -14.82
N THR A 166 -6.40 -4.69 -13.78
CA THR A 166 -6.32 -5.97 -13.07
C THR A 166 -6.51 -5.77 -11.57
N SER A 167 -6.46 -6.85 -10.82
CA SER A 167 -6.24 -6.81 -9.38
C SER A 167 -4.75 -7.05 -9.05
N PHE A 168 -4.40 -7.08 -7.77
CA PHE A 168 -3.03 -7.44 -7.33
C PHE A 168 -2.72 -8.95 -7.43
N SER A 169 -3.61 -9.73 -8.01
CA SER A 169 -3.47 -11.18 -8.16
C SER A 169 -2.69 -11.53 -9.42
N MET A 170 -1.67 -12.40 -9.28
CA MET A 170 -0.97 -12.99 -10.43
C MET A 170 -1.95 -13.69 -11.39
N LYS A 171 -2.93 -14.42 -10.85
CA LYS A 171 -3.91 -15.14 -11.63
C LYS A 171 -4.76 -14.21 -12.49
N ASP A 172 -5.26 -13.11 -11.91
CA ASP A 172 -6.06 -12.14 -12.65
C ASP A 172 -5.23 -11.45 -13.74
N ALA A 173 -3.99 -11.09 -13.44
CA ALA A 173 -3.07 -10.53 -14.43
C ALA A 173 -2.80 -11.51 -15.57
N TYR A 174 -2.56 -12.78 -15.26
CA TYR A 174 -2.38 -13.85 -16.24
C TYR A 174 -3.61 -14.02 -17.15
N GLU A 175 -4.81 -14.11 -16.58
CA GLU A 175 -6.05 -14.27 -17.33
C GLU A 175 -6.27 -13.06 -18.26
N LYS A 176 -6.06 -11.84 -17.79
CA LYS A 176 -6.13 -10.62 -18.59
C LYS A 176 -5.06 -10.57 -19.68
N ALA A 177 -3.84 -11.01 -19.39
CA ALA A 177 -2.75 -11.06 -20.36
C ALA A 177 -3.06 -12.03 -21.50
N LEU A 178 -3.59 -13.23 -21.21
CA LEU A 178 -4.04 -14.19 -22.23
C LEU A 178 -5.14 -13.62 -23.15
N GLU A 179 -6.02 -12.80 -22.64
CA GLU A 179 -7.08 -12.15 -23.41
C GLU A 179 -6.54 -11.03 -24.31
N ILE A 180 -5.66 -10.19 -23.79
CA ILE A 180 -5.29 -8.92 -24.41
C ILE A 180 -4.05 -9.05 -25.32
N LEU A 181 -2.98 -9.76 -24.86
CA LEU A 181 -1.71 -9.81 -25.58
C LEU A 181 -1.80 -10.36 -27.01
N PRO A 182 -2.58 -11.42 -27.30
CA PRO A 182 -2.67 -11.95 -28.67
C PRO A 182 -3.22 -10.96 -29.69
N GLN A 183 -3.97 -9.95 -29.24
CA GLN A 183 -4.61 -8.95 -30.10
C GLN A 183 -3.85 -7.61 -30.07
N SER A 184 -2.85 -7.49 -29.21
CA SER A 184 -2.13 -6.25 -28.99
C SER A 184 -0.98 -6.06 -29.98
N LYS A 185 -0.72 -4.80 -30.31
CA LYS A 185 0.50 -4.38 -31.04
C LYS A 185 1.58 -3.86 -30.08
N ALA A 186 1.39 -4.03 -28.78
CA ALA A 186 2.35 -3.54 -27.80
C ALA A 186 3.70 -4.22 -27.97
N THR A 187 4.73 -3.41 -27.88
CA THR A 187 6.14 -3.86 -27.93
C THR A 187 6.80 -3.82 -26.56
N PHE A 188 6.09 -3.26 -25.57
CA PHE A 188 6.49 -3.21 -24.18
C PHE A 188 5.28 -3.35 -23.26
N VAL A 189 5.45 -4.12 -22.19
CA VAL A 189 4.41 -4.34 -21.18
C VAL A 189 4.93 -3.91 -19.83
N ILE A 190 4.15 -3.10 -19.13
CA ILE A 190 4.43 -2.66 -17.77
C ILE A 190 3.45 -3.34 -16.82
N GLY A 191 3.95 -4.13 -15.89
CA GLY A 191 3.18 -4.59 -14.73
C GLY A 191 3.38 -3.61 -13.57
N ALA A 192 2.31 -3.02 -13.06
CA ALA A 192 2.39 -2.00 -12.00
C ALA A 192 2.96 -2.54 -10.67
N THR A 193 2.96 -3.87 -10.47
CA THR A 193 3.60 -4.56 -9.34
C THR A 193 4.24 -5.86 -9.80
N ASP A 194 5.12 -6.45 -8.96
CA ASP A 194 5.78 -7.73 -9.23
C ASP A 194 4.76 -8.84 -9.51
N ASN A 195 3.71 -8.95 -8.70
CA ASN A 195 2.67 -9.96 -8.90
C ASN A 195 1.97 -9.81 -10.27
N ILE A 196 1.69 -8.57 -10.69
CA ILE A 196 1.08 -8.30 -11.99
C ILE A 196 2.06 -8.61 -13.12
N ALA A 197 3.33 -8.28 -12.95
CA ALA A 197 4.36 -8.53 -13.96
C ALA A 197 4.70 -10.02 -14.12
N ILE A 198 4.58 -10.81 -13.04
CA ILE A 198 4.80 -12.26 -13.07
C ILE A 198 3.62 -13.01 -13.71
N GLY A 199 2.39 -12.56 -13.47
CA GLY A 199 1.19 -13.12 -14.07
C GLY A 199 1.11 -12.86 -15.57
#